data_1c8ff1e35f93f5cb0161dd49ab48c9a6
#
_entry.id   1c8ff1e35f93f5cb0161dd49ab48c9a6
#
_cell.length_a   1.000
_cell.length_b   1.000
_cell.length_c   1.000
_cell.angle_alpha   90.00
_cell.angle_beta   90.00
_cell.angle_gamma   90.00
#
_symmetry.space_group_name_H-M   'P 1'
#
loop_
_entity.id
_entity.type
_entity.pdbx_description
1 polymer ?
#
loop_
_entity_poly.entity_id
_entity_poly.type
_entity_poly.pdbx_seq_one_letter_code
_entity_poly.pdbx_strand_id
1 'polypeptide(L)'
;MKVVEIRESFGPDSLQLVERPEPVPGPAQVLLKMKAFSINYRELLVVNGVGRWKPPLGRVPVSDGVGIVVAAGTGVSRIKIGDRVSPIFYPKWLEGRVAAEKMVRALGGAAADGVLAEYTVFDEASVVRVPARLTDEEAATLPCAGVTAWNALSSFGDITPGDSVVVLGTGGVSIFALQFARMRGARVIITSSTGRMPSRS
;
A
#
# COMPACT_ATOMS: atom_id res chain seq x y z
N MET A 1 -4.37 22.03 0.95
CA MET A 1 -3.33 21.02 0.70
C MET A 1 -3.32 20.58 -0.75
N LYS A 2 -2.16 20.17 -1.26
CA LYS A 2 -2.04 19.63 -2.62
C LYS A 2 -2.39 18.16 -2.64
N VAL A 3 -3.13 17.74 -3.67
CA VAL A 3 -3.48 16.34 -3.94
C VAL A 3 -3.38 16.07 -5.44
N VAL A 4 -3.14 14.82 -5.82
CA VAL A 4 -3.21 14.40 -7.23
C VAL A 4 -4.52 13.66 -7.45
N GLU A 5 -5.30 14.06 -8.45
CA GLU A 5 -6.59 13.45 -8.80
C GLU A 5 -6.59 12.93 -10.23
N ILE A 6 -7.37 11.88 -10.46
CA ILE A 6 -7.75 11.44 -11.81
C ILE A 6 -8.92 12.31 -12.27
N ARG A 7 -8.71 13.21 -13.24
CA ARG A 7 -9.73 14.18 -13.68
C ARG A 7 -10.00 14.11 -15.18
N GLU A 8 -11.21 14.49 -15.57
CA GLU A 8 -11.70 14.63 -16.93
C GLU A 8 -11.76 13.34 -17.74
N SER A 9 -10.76 12.49 -17.64
CA SER A 9 -10.65 11.22 -18.37
C SER A 9 -9.83 10.20 -17.57
N PHE A 10 -9.57 9.03 -18.15
CA PHE A 10 -8.67 8.02 -17.62
C PHE A 10 -7.37 7.99 -18.43
N GLY A 11 -6.28 7.62 -17.79
CA GLY A 11 -4.93 7.57 -18.35
C GLY A 11 -3.94 8.40 -17.53
N PRO A 12 -2.64 8.20 -17.70
CA PRO A 12 -1.61 8.93 -16.94
C PRO A 12 -1.70 10.46 -17.13
N ASP A 13 -2.10 10.92 -18.32
CA ASP A 13 -2.24 12.34 -18.63
C ASP A 13 -3.45 13.00 -17.95
N SER A 14 -4.33 12.20 -17.37
CA SER A 14 -5.49 12.68 -16.58
C SER A 14 -5.15 13.04 -15.15
N LEU A 15 -3.93 12.76 -14.70
CA LEU A 15 -3.48 13.06 -13.35
C LEU A 15 -3.21 14.56 -13.22
N GLN A 16 -3.96 15.23 -12.36
CA GLN A 16 -3.84 16.67 -12.14
C GLN A 16 -3.54 16.96 -10.68
N LEU A 17 -2.57 17.85 -10.45
CA LEU A 17 -2.29 18.41 -9.13
C LEU A 17 -3.31 19.51 -8.85
N VAL A 18 -4.10 19.34 -7.81
CA VAL A 18 -5.15 20.27 -7.40
C VAL A 18 -5.07 20.61 -5.92
N GLU A 19 -5.79 21.64 -5.50
CA GLU A 19 -5.90 22.01 -4.10
C GLU A 19 -7.21 21.52 -3.50
N ARG A 20 -7.14 20.96 -2.29
CA ARG A 20 -8.28 20.63 -1.43
C ARG A 20 -8.10 21.25 -0.05
N PRO A 21 -9.17 21.45 0.72
CA PRO A 21 -9.04 21.76 2.14
C PRO A 21 -8.23 20.66 2.87
N GLU A 22 -7.45 21.07 3.86
CA GLU A 22 -6.76 20.10 4.73
C GLU A 22 -7.81 19.36 5.57
N PRO A 23 -7.78 18.01 5.61
CA PRO A 23 -8.77 17.27 6.38
C PRO A 23 -8.49 17.36 7.88
N VAL A 24 -9.55 17.33 8.68
CA VAL A 24 -9.48 17.35 10.14
C VAL A 24 -9.80 15.96 10.66
N PRO A 25 -8.98 15.36 11.56
CA PRO A 25 -9.26 14.05 12.09
C PRO A 25 -10.46 14.10 13.06
N GLY A 26 -11.44 13.22 12.84
CA GLY A 26 -12.55 12.99 13.75
C GLY A 26 -12.18 12.07 14.91
N PRO A 27 -13.16 11.66 15.74
CA PRO A 27 -12.92 10.70 16.84
C PRO A 27 -12.27 9.41 16.33
N ALA A 28 -11.30 8.89 17.10
CA ALA A 28 -10.48 7.71 16.78
C ALA A 28 -9.70 7.80 15.45
N GLN A 29 -9.51 8.99 14.90
CA GLN A 29 -8.77 9.21 13.66
C GLN A 29 -7.46 9.95 13.89
N VAL A 30 -6.52 9.72 12.99
CA VAL A 30 -5.23 10.40 12.94
C VAL A 30 -5.05 11.10 11.59
N LEU A 31 -4.46 12.31 11.63
CA LEU A 31 -4.03 13.04 10.45
C LEU A 31 -2.57 12.72 10.17
N LEU A 32 -2.29 12.26 8.98
CA LEU A 32 -0.94 11.95 8.50
C LEU A 32 -0.46 13.03 7.55
N LYS A 33 0.72 13.56 7.80
CA LYS A 33 1.51 14.28 6.79
C LYS A 33 2.32 13.25 6.01
N MET A 34 1.99 13.07 4.74
CA MET A 34 2.61 12.04 3.92
C MET A 34 4.08 12.35 3.61
N LYS A 35 4.91 11.32 3.56
CA LYS A 35 6.37 11.42 3.37
C LYS A 35 6.87 10.66 2.15
N ALA A 36 6.31 9.48 1.89
CA ALA A 36 6.67 8.64 0.76
C ALA A 36 5.46 7.86 0.25
N PHE A 37 5.51 7.49 -1.02
CA PHE A 37 4.49 6.72 -1.72
C PHE A 37 5.13 5.58 -2.50
N SER A 38 4.41 4.49 -2.67
CA SER A 38 4.83 3.38 -3.52
C SER A 38 3.77 3.07 -4.58
N ILE A 39 4.23 2.96 -5.83
CA ILE A 39 3.38 2.68 -6.98
C ILE A 39 3.41 1.18 -7.27
N ASN A 40 2.25 0.55 -7.30
CA ASN A 40 2.07 -0.84 -7.70
C ASN A 40 1.49 -0.93 -9.12
N TYR A 41 1.58 -2.09 -9.76
CA TYR A 41 0.94 -2.31 -11.08
C TYR A 41 -0.57 -2.00 -11.07
N ARG A 42 -1.22 -2.17 -9.93
CA ARG A 42 -2.62 -1.84 -9.71
C ARG A 42 -2.94 -0.37 -10.02
N GLU A 43 -2.04 0.55 -9.71
CA GLU A 43 -2.26 1.99 -9.94
C GLU A 43 -2.44 2.29 -11.42
N LEU A 44 -1.75 1.55 -12.31
CA LEU A 44 -1.99 1.66 -13.76
C LEU A 44 -3.41 1.25 -14.12
N LEU A 45 -3.96 0.19 -13.49
CA LEU A 45 -5.33 -0.25 -13.73
C LEU A 45 -6.35 0.79 -13.24
N VAL A 46 -6.09 1.40 -12.08
CA VAL A 46 -6.93 2.46 -11.52
C VAL A 46 -6.90 3.71 -12.39
N VAL A 47 -5.71 4.20 -12.71
CA VAL A 47 -5.54 5.42 -13.51
C VAL A 47 -6.10 5.26 -14.91
N ASN A 48 -5.97 4.08 -15.50
CA ASN A 48 -6.57 3.77 -16.82
C ASN A 48 -8.05 3.37 -16.76
N GLY A 49 -8.67 3.32 -15.57
CA GLY A 49 -10.08 3.00 -15.41
C GLY A 49 -10.45 1.58 -15.87
N VAL A 50 -9.58 0.58 -15.63
CA VAL A 50 -9.74 -0.77 -16.14
C VAL A 50 -10.63 -1.63 -15.24
N GLY A 51 -11.74 -2.10 -15.78
CA GLY A 51 -12.63 -3.10 -15.16
C GLY A 51 -13.07 -2.71 -13.73
N ARG A 52 -12.93 -3.62 -12.78
CA ARG A 52 -13.32 -3.41 -11.37
C ARG A 52 -12.47 -2.34 -10.64
N TRP A 53 -11.36 -1.92 -11.22
CA TRP A 53 -10.48 -0.92 -10.66
C TRP A 53 -10.85 0.52 -11.05
N LYS A 54 -11.84 0.68 -11.95
CA LYS A 54 -12.29 1.99 -12.41
C LYS A 54 -12.88 2.80 -11.25
N PRO A 55 -12.23 3.91 -10.83
CA PRO A 55 -12.77 4.79 -9.81
C PRO A 55 -13.71 5.84 -10.43
N PRO A 56 -14.46 6.61 -9.66
CA PRO A 56 -15.04 7.85 -10.11
C PRO A 56 -13.94 8.88 -10.44
N LEU A 57 -14.22 9.81 -11.35
CA LEU A 57 -13.34 10.97 -11.57
C LEU A 57 -13.26 11.83 -10.31
N GLY A 58 -12.14 12.50 -10.11
CA GLY A 58 -11.82 13.22 -8.88
C GLY A 58 -11.22 12.32 -7.78
N ARG A 59 -10.97 11.03 -8.07
CA ARG A 59 -10.34 10.10 -7.12
C ARG A 59 -8.86 10.40 -6.97
N VAL A 60 -8.40 10.45 -5.71
CA VAL A 60 -6.96 10.42 -5.38
C VAL A 60 -6.47 8.99 -5.53
N PRO A 61 -5.50 8.70 -6.43
CA PRO A 61 -4.96 7.35 -6.61
C PRO A 61 -3.91 7.00 -5.54
N VAL A 62 -3.25 5.86 -5.73
CA VAL A 62 -2.17 5.28 -4.91
C VAL A 62 -2.66 4.74 -3.57
N SER A 63 -2.40 3.44 -3.35
CA SER A 63 -2.80 2.76 -2.12
C SER A 63 -1.75 2.81 -1.02
N ASP A 64 -0.48 2.90 -1.39
CA ASP A 64 0.64 2.65 -0.50
C ASP A 64 1.43 3.92 -0.19
N GLY A 65 1.69 4.15 1.09
CA GLY A 65 2.48 5.29 1.53
C GLY A 65 2.83 5.23 3.01
N VAL A 66 3.70 6.15 3.39
CA VAL A 66 4.09 6.38 4.79
C VAL A 66 3.89 7.84 5.12
N GLY A 67 3.39 8.12 6.30
CA GLY A 67 3.25 9.47 6.83
C GLY A 67 3.65 9.56 8.30
N ILE A 68 3.80 10.79 8.75
CA ILE A 68 3.98 11.12 10.17
C ILE A 68 2.64 11.62 10.70
N VAL A 69 2.23 11.13 11.86
CA VAL A 69 1.03 11.61 12.57
C VAL A 69 1.28 13.04 13.05
N VAL A 70 0.47 13.97 12.58
CA VAL A 70 0.59 15.40 12.93
C VAL A 70 -0.58 15.89 13.80
N ALA A 71 -1.72 15.19 13.79
CA ALA A 71 -2.84 15.45 14.67
C ALA A 71 -3.61 14.16 14.96
N ALA A 72 -4.30 14.13 16.09
CA ALA A 72 -5.11 13.00 16.53
C ALA A 72 -6.45 13.51 17.08
N GLY A 73 -7.53 12.83 16.69
CA GLY A 73 -8.85 13.08 17.24
C GLY A 73 -9.03 12.47 18.63
N THR A 74 -10.19 12.72 19.23
CA THR A 74 -10.52 12.19 20.55
C THR A 74 -10.58 10.66 20.52
N GLY A 75 -10.14 10.02 21.63
CA GLY A 75 -10.18 8.55 21.77
C GLY A 75 -9.04 7.81 21.07
N VAL A 76 -8.14 8.48 20.36
CA VAL A 76 -6.92 7.86 19.82
C VAL A 76 -6.01 7.46 20.95
N SER A 77 -5.58 6.19 20.99
CA SER A 77 -4.78 5.62 22.09
C SER A 77 -3.58 4.79 21.61
N ARG A 78 -3.70 4.14 20.45
CA ARG A 78 -2.66 3.26 19.91
C ARG A 78 -1.51 4.02 19.25
N ILE A 79 -1.80 5.16 18.66
CA ILE A 79 -0.91 5.94 17.79
C ILE A 79 -0.71 7.32 18.44
N LYS A 80 0.49 7.87 18.33
CA LYS A 80 0.85 9.18 18.90
C LYS A 80 1.29 10.16 17.83
N ILE A 81 1.13 11.45 18.09
CA ILE A 81 1.73 12.50 17.25
C ILE A 81 3.23 12.28 17.20
N GLY A 82 3.80 12.34 15.99
CA GLY A 82 5.19 12.02 15.70
C GLY A 82 5.44 10.56 15.29
N ASP A 83 4.51 9.63 15.51
CA ASP A 83 4.66 8.26 15.02
C ASP A 83 4.72 8.23 13.48
N ARG A 84 5.65 7.43 12.94
CA ARG A 84 5.69 7.07 11.53
C ARG A 84 4.77 5.88 11.30
N VAL A 85 3.81 6.03 10.41
CA VAL A 85 2.80 5.01 10.16
C VAL A 85 2.54 4.83 8.67
N SER A 86 2.09 3.64 8.31
CA SER A 86 1.60 3.30 6.98
C SER A 86 0.14 2.84 7.07
N PRO A 87 -0.77 3.37 6.23
CA PRO A 87 -2.13 2.86 6.16
C PRO A 87 -2.15 1.47 5.52
N ILE A 88 -3.09 0.63 5.96
CA ILE A 88 -3.29 -0.69 5.36
C ILE A 88 -4.13 -0.55 4.08
N PHE A 89 -3.88 -1.44 3.09
CA PHE A 89 -4.51 -1.39 1.76
C PHE A 89 -6.05 -1.43 1.81
N TYR A 90 -6.62 -2.22 2.72
CA TYR A 90 -8.06 -2.33 2.99
C TYR A 90 -8.38 -1.82 4.39
N PRO A 91 -8.66 -0.52 4.61
CA PRO A 91 -8.84 0.06 5.94
C PRO A 91 -9.93 -0.59 6.80
N LYS A 92 -10.84 -1.33 6.20
CA LYS A 92 -11.91 -2.06 6.92
C LYS A 92 -11.62 -3.55 7.13
N TRP A 93 -10.49 -4.07 6.63
CA TRP A 93 -10.09 -5.45 6.89
C TRP A 93 -9.02 -5.49 8.00
N LEU A 94 -9.47 -5.43 9.24
CA LEU A 94 -8.58 -5.42 10.41
C LEU A 94 -8.23 -6.84 10.88
N GLU A 95 -9.11 -7.83 10.65
CA GLU A 95 -8.90 -9.20 11.11
C GLU A 95 -9.75 -10.22 10.34
N GLY A 96 -9.46 -11.51 10.57
CA GLY A 96 -10.25 -12.65 10.10
C GLY A 96 -10.15 -12.89 8.60
N ARG A 97 -11.02 -13.78 8.10
CA ARG A 97 -11.02 -14.19 6.68
C ARG A 97 -11.47 -13.06 5.77
N VAL A 98 -11.09 -13.18 4.50
CA VAL A 98 -11.54 -12.29 3.43
C VAL A 98 -13.07 -12.31 3.33
N ALA A 99 -13.66 -11.12 3.18
CA ALA A 99 -15.10 -10.95 2.98
C ALA A 99 -15.32 -9.70 2.12
N ALA A 100 -16.37 -9.71 1.31
CA ALA A 100 -16.63 -8.66 0.33
C ALA A 100 -16.72 -7.26 0.97
N GLU A 101 -17.42 -7.16 2.10
CA GLU A 101 -17.60 -5.89 2.84
C GLU A 101 -16.27 -5.30 3.36
N LYS A 102 -15.27 -6.14 3.63
CA LYS A 102 -13.94 -5.69 4.07
C LYS A 102 -13.11 -5.12 2.92
N MET A 103 -13.37 -5.59 1.69
CA MET A 103 -12.61 -5.23 0.50
C MET A 103 -13.18 -4.02 -0.27
N VAL A 104 -14.39 -3.57 0.08
CA VAL A 104 -15.08 -2.48 -0.66
C VAL A 104 -14.25 -1.19 -0.70
N ARG A 105 -13.50 -0.88 0.36
CA ARG A 105 -12.76 0.39 0.50
C ARG A 105 -11.26 0.24 0.28
N ALA A 106 -10.85 -0.45 -0.78
CA ALA A 106 -9.44 -0.42 -1.20
C ALA A 106 -9.00 1.04 -1.45
N LEU A 107 -7.88 1.45 -0.86
CA LEU A 107 -7.35 2.80 -1.03
C LEU A 107 -7.06 3.11 -2.50
N GLY A 108 -7.41 4.31 -2.94
CA GLY A 108 -7.29 4.74 -4.34
C GLY A 108 -8.24 4.04 -5.31
N GLY A 109 -9.17 3.20 -4.80
CA GLY A 109 -10.13 2.46 -5.61
C GLY A 109 -11.49 3.16 -5.76
N ALA A 110 -12.52 2.38 -6.10
CA ALA A 110 -13.85 2.92 -6.40
C ALA A 110 -14.51 3.64 -5.19
N ALA A 111 -14.26 3.20 -3.96
CA ALA A 111 -15.00 3.66 -2.77
C ALA A 111 -14.17 4.49 -1.77
N ALA A 112 -12.87 4.66 -1.98
CA ALA A 112 -12.03 5.43 -1.07
C ALA A 112 -10.92 6.15 -1.83
N ASP A 113 -10.57 7.37 -1.39
CA ASP A 113 -9.37 8.04 -1.85
C ASP A 113 -8.13 7.25 -1.46
N GLY A 114 -7.09 7.37 -2.27
CA GLY A 114 -5.75 6.89 -1.97
C GLY A 114 -4.95 7.90 -1.16
N VAL A 115 -3.66 7.69 -1.18
CA VAL A 115 -2.72 8.43 -0.32
C VAL A 115 -1.93 9.51 -1.04
N LEU A 116 -2.08 9.70 -2.37
CA LEU A 116 -1.30 10.67 -3.14
C LEU A 116 -1.75 12.12 -2.89
N ALA A 117 -1.54 12.57 -1.64
CA ALA A 117 -1.90 13.86 -1.09
C ALA A 117 -0.87 14.31 -0.04
N GLU A 118 -0.80 15.60 0.26
CA GLU A 118 0.09 16.08 1.35
C GLU A 118 -0.37 15.57 2.73
N TYR A 119 -1.69 15.48 2.92
CA TYR A 119 -2.29 15.00 4.17
C TYR A 119 -3.42 14.01 3.90
N THR A 120 -3.55 13.03 4.79
CA THR A 120 -4.63 12.02 4.75
C THR A 120 -5.11 11.71 6.16
N VAL A 121 -6.40 11.36 6.31
CA VAL A 121 -7.00 10.96 7.60
C VAL A 121 -7.34 9.48 7.56
N PHE A 122 -7.00 8.78 8.63
CA PHE A 122 -7.31 7.35 8.81
C PHE A 122 -7.81 7.07 10.23
N ASP A 123 -8.66 6.04 10.35
CA ASP A 123 -8.95 5.45 11.66
C ASP A 123 -7.63 4.89 12.24
N GLU A 124 -7.34 5.10 13.54
CA GLU A 124 -6.09 4.62 14.14
C GLU A 124 -5.90 3.09 14.00
N ALA A 125 -7.00 2.34 13.92
CA ALA A 125 -6.98 0.90 13.71
C ALA A 125 -6.48 0.50 12.31
N SER A 126 -6.59 1.38 11.32
CA SER A 126 -6.22 1.11 9.93
C SER A 126 -4.81 1.58 9.55
N VAL A 127 -4.00 1.95 10.54
CA VAL A 127 -2.59 2.30 10.32
C VAL A 127 -1.66 1.42 11.17
N VAL A 128 -0.46 1.18 10.66
CA VAL A 128 0.57 0.36 11.29
C VAL A 128 1.83 1.19 11.49
N ARG A 129 2.45 1.12 12.67
CA ARG A 129 3.74 1.79 12.91
C ARG A 129 4.83 1.22 12.02
N VAL A 130 5.59 2.11 11.43
CA VAL A 130 6.76 1.76 10.61
C VAL A 130 7.95 1.46 11.54
N PRO A 131 8.65 0.32 11.35
CA PRO A 131 9.88 0.03 12.07
C PRO A 131 10.93 1.13 11.86
N ALA A 132 11.61 1.54 12.94
CA ALA A 132 12.57 2.65 12.90
C ALA A 132 13.75 2.42 11.91
N ARG A 133 14.11 1.15 11.66
CA ARG A 133 15.20 0.76 10.75
C ARG A 133 14.90 0.97 9.26
N LEU A 134 13.62 1.12 8.89
CA LEU A 134 13.23 1.33 7.50
C LEU A 134 13.18 2.81 7.17
N THR A 135 13.60 3.18 5.98
CA THR A 135 13.33 4.51 5.42
C THR A 135 11.84 4.67 5.13
N ASP A 136 11.39 5.89 4.81
CA ASP A 136 9.99 6.13 4.43
C ASP A 136 9.65 5.42 3.12
N GLU A 137 10.60 5.44 2.16
CA GLU A 137 10.45 4.80 0.86
C GLU A 137 10.38 3.27 0.97
N GLU A 138 11.28 2.67 1.74
CA GLU A 138 11.26 1.22 1.98
C GLU A 138 9.94 0.79 2.63
N ALA A 139 9.51 1.49 3.67
CA ALA A 139 8.29 1.17 4.37
C ALA A 139 7.03 1.37 3.51
N ALA A 140 7.03 2.37 2.62
CA ALA A 140 5.91 2.61 1.71
C ALA A 140 5.66 1.43 0.75
N THR A 141 6.65 0.56 0.48
CA THR A 141 6.50 -0.61 -0.41
C THR A 141 5.80 -1.80 0.24
N LEU A 142 5.62 -1.78 1.57
CA LEU A 142 5.16 -2.95 2.31
C LEU A 142 3.64 -3.22 2.23
N PRO A 143 2.73 -2.22 2.27
CA PRO A 143 1.30 -2.47 2.47
C PRO A 143 0.66 -3.35 1.41
N CYS A 144 1.01 -3.20 0.15
CA CYS A 144 0.51 -4.03 -0.94
C CYS A 144 1.47 -5.17 -1.27
N ALA A 145 2.65 -4.87 -1.81
CA ALA A 145 3.55 -5.89 -2.35
C ALA A 145 4.15 -6.78 -1.26
N GLY A 146 4.63 -6.19 -0.15
CA GLY A 146 5.21 -6.93 0.97
C GLY A 146 4.19 -7.85 1.64
N VAL A 147 3.02 -7.31 2.00
CA VAL A 147 1.96 -8.10 2.64
C VAL A 147 1.43 -9.20 1.72
N THR A 148 1.29 -8.93 0.42
CA THR A 148 0.86 -9.94 -0.57
C THR A 148 1.84 -11.12 -0.61
N ALA A 149 3.14 -10.84 -0.72
CA ALA A 149 4.17 -11.88 -0.75
C ALA A 149 4.23 -12.65 0.59
N TRP A 150 4.18 -11.94 1.72
CA TRP A 150 4.16 -12.57 3.04
C TRP A 150 2.97 -13.50 3.22
N ASN A 151 1.78 -13.03 2.89
CA ASN A 151 0.56 -13.81 3.04
C ASN A 151 0.56 -15.07 2.15
N ALA A 152 1.02 -14.94 0.90
CA ALA A 152 1.13 -16.07 -0.02
C ALA A 152 2.07 -17.17 0.51
N LEU A 153 3.21 -16.79 1.09
CA LEU A 153 4.22 -17.75 1.56
C LEU A 153 3.94 -18.29 2.96
N SER A 154 3.36 -17.46 3.85
CA SER A 154 3.20 -17.80 5.26
C SER A 154 1.82 -18.34 5.59
N SER A 155 0.74 -17.69 5.07
CA SER A 155 -0.63 -18.06 5.45
C SER A 155 -1.24 -19.11 4.53
N PHE A 156 -0.84 -19.14 3.26
CA PHE A 156 -1.34 -20.09 2.28
C PHE A 156 -0.31 -21.16 1.93
N GLY A 157 0.96 -20.78 1.74
CA GLY A 157 2.01 -21.71 1.33
C GLY A 157 2.64 -22.49 2.46
N ASP A 158 2.57 -21.96 3.69
CA ASP A 158 3.19 -22.51 4.90
C ASP A 158 4.61 -23.08 4.66
N ILE A 159 5.44 -22.30 3.94
CA ILE A 159 6.75 -22.73 3.52
C ILE A 159 7.66 -23.00 4.71
N THR A 160 8.47 -24.06 4.59
CA THR A 160 9.43 -24.50 5.59
C THR A 160 10.86 -24.56 5.02
N PRO A 161 11.89 -24.63 5.88
CA PRO A 161 13.28 -24.80 5.41
C PRO A 161 13.44 -26.04 4.53
N GLY A 162 14.09 -25.88 3.37
CA GLY A 162 14.29 -26.94 2.38
C GLY A 162 13.26 -27.01 1.26
N ASP A 163 12.14 -26.32 1.40
CA ASP A 163 11.15 -26.21 0.33
C ASP A 163 11.72 -25.50 -0.91
N SER A 164 11.11 -25.75 -2.06
CA SER A 164 11.42 -25.04 -3.31
C SER A 164 10.28 -24.15 -3.71
N VAL A 165 10.55 -22.85 -3.85
CA VAL A 165 9.60 -21.82 -4.24
C VAL A 165 9.93 -21.29 -5.62
N VAL A 166 8.98 -21.33 -6.54
CA VAL A 166 9.09 -20.71 -7.86
C VAL A 166 8.37 -19.38 -7.85
N VAL A 167 9.10 -18.32 -8.21
CA VAL A 167 8.57 -16.94 -8.28
C VAL A 167 8.58 -16.48 -9.73
N LEU A 168 7.43 -16.03 -10.22
CA LEU A 168 7.26 -15.61 -11.61
C LEU A 168 7.46 -14.10 -11.76
N GLY A 169 8.45 -13.72 -12.59
CA GLY A 169 8.77 -12.32 -12.87
C GLY A 169 9.62 -11.65 -11.77
N THR A 170 9.95 -10.38 -11.98
CA THR A 170 10.83 -9.56 -11.12
C THR A 170 10.14 -8.29 -10.60
N GLY A 171 8.81 -8.31 -10.50
CA GLY A 171 8.04 -7.21 -9.91
C GLY A 171 8.12 -7.19 -8.37
N GLY A 172 7.55 -6.16 -7.74
CA GLY A 172 7.65 -5.93 -6.29
C GLY A 172 7.23 -7.14 -5.44
N VAL A 173 6.08 -7.76 -5.74
CA VAL A 173 5.62 -8.98 -5.03
C VAL A 173 6.64 -10.12 -5.18
N SER A 174 7.20 -10.31 -6.37
CA SER A 174 8.16 -11.35 -6.66
C SER A 174 9.48 -11.16 -5.90
N ILE A 175 9.96 -9.94 -5.83
CA ILE A 175 11.19 -9.61 -5.08
C ILE A 175 10.98 -9.81 -3.57
N PHE A 176 9.83 -9.37 -3.01
CA PHE A 176 9.51 -9.67 -1.61
C PHE A 176 9.36 -11.17 -1.36
N ALA A 177 8.72 -11.91 -2.28
CA ALA A 177 8.59 -13.36 -2.15
C ALA A 177 9.95 -14.05 -2.15
N LEU A 178 10.88 -13.64 -3.02
CA LEU A 178 12.27 -14.11 -3.02
C LEU A 178 12.93 -13.88 -1.65
N GLN A 179 12.83 -12.66 -1.11
CA GLN A 179 13.45 -12.31 0.18
C GLN A 179 12.85 -13.12 1.33
N PHE A 180 11.53 -13.19 1.44
CA PHE A 180 10.85 -13.89 2.52
C PHE A 180 11.05 -15.41 2.46
N ALA A 181 11.02 -16.01 1.26
CA ALA A 181 11.28 -17.42 1.10
C ALA A 181 12.72 -17.78 1.50
N ARG A 182 13.71 -16.96 1.10
CA ARG A 182 15.10 -17.15 1.55
C ARG A 182 15.27 -16.99 3.06
N MET A 183 14.61 -16.00 3.67
CA MET A 183 14.61 -15.83 5.13
C MET A 183 14.08 -17.06 5.86
N ARG A 184 13.16 -17.81 5.25
CA ARG A 184 12.63 -19.07 5.78
C ARG A 184 13.46 -20.31 5.42
N GLY A 185 14.61 -20.16 4.77
CA GLY A 185 15.49 -21.28 4.40
C GLY A 185 15.01 -22.06 3.18
N ALA A 186 14.08 -21.53 2.39
CA ALA A 186 13.64 -22.17 1.15
C ALA A 186 14.61 -21.90 0.00
N ARG A 187 14.68 -22.84 -0.95
CA ARG A 187 15.32 -22.66 -2.25
C ARG A 187 14.41 -21.84 -3.15
N VAL A 188 14.91 -20.78 -3.77
CA VAL A 188 14.09 -19.92 -4.63
C VAL A 188 14.58 -19.97 -6.08
N ILE A 189 13.63 -20.17 -6.99
CA ILE A 189 13.81 -20.07 -8.44
C ILE A 189 12.97 -18.89 -8.90
N ILE A 190 13.58 -17.88 -9.53
CA ILE A 190 12.89 -16.72 -10.07
C ILE A 190 13.01 -16.73 -11.60
N THR A 191 11.90 -16.47 -12.29
CA THR A 191 11.89 -16.34 -13.75
C THR A 191 11.94 -14.87 -14.15
N SER A 192 12.54 -14.58 -15.31
CA SER A 192 12.57 -13.25 -15.91
C SER A 192 12.28 -13.34 -17.40
N SER A 193 11.50 -12.42 -17.94
CA SER A 193 11.21 -12.33 -19.36
C SER A 193 12.39 -11.83 -20.20
N THR A 194 13.40 -11.22 -19.57
CA THR A 194 14.52 -10.57 -20.28
C THR A 194 15.79 -11.40 -20.36
N GLY A 195 15.82 -12.61 -19.80
CA GLY A 195 17.02 -13.48 -19.78
C GLY A 195 18.27 -12.90 -19.08
N ARG A 196 18.22 -11.66 -18.61
CA ARG A 196 19.29 -11.03 -17.80
C ARG A 196 19.01 -11.20 -16.33
N MET A 197 19.87 -11.89 -15.60
CA MET A 197 19.86 -11.82 -14.15
C MET A 197 20.21 -10.40 -13.69
N PRO A 198 19.50 -9.84 -12.67
CA PRO A 198 19.97 -8.63 -12.01
C PRO A 198 21.35 -8.92 -11.43
N SER A 199 22.31 -8.02 -11.67
CA SER A 199 23.64 -8.08 -11.08
C SER A 199 23.50 -8.11 -9.55
N ARG A 200 24.24 -9.01 -8.92
CA ARG A 200 24.36 -9.04 -7.45
C ARG A 200 25.05 -7.75 -7.00
N SER A 201 24.33 -6.90 -6.31
CA SER A 201 24.90 -5.86 -5.45
C SER A 201 24.87 -6.32 -4.01
#